data_9d485c6953dfe19f88d5bb124450f7c6
#
_entry.id   9d485c6953dfe19f88d5bb124450f7c6
#
_cell.length_a   1.000
_cell.length_b   1.000
_cell.length_c   1.000
_cell.angle_alpha   90.00
_cell.angle_beta   90.00
_cell.angle_gamma   90.00
#
_symmetry.space_group_name_H-M   'P 1'
#
loop_
_entity.id
_entity.type
_entity.pdbx_description
1 polymer ?
#
loop_
_entity_poly.entity_id
_entity_poly.type
_entity_poly.pdbx_seq_one_letter_code
_entity_poly.pdbx_strand_id
1 'polypeptide(L)'
;MTKEQKEKVKKLLSSYKTMKAQIECIDFEINITKECIESLKELRDTESYIIEKNNEIEYKKVIKKRLEDCINSIDKALNELSDTERKIVELRYLECEKHTWNEISSRVGYSSDYCRKEILDRILKKLYKNIIN
;
A
#
# COMPACT_ATOMS: atom_id res chain seq x y z
N MET A 1 -23.34 6.33 -3.29
CA MET A 1 -22.10 5.77 -3.82
C MET A 1 -22.41 4.54 -4.70
N THR A 2 -21.83 4.49 -5.88
CA THR A 2 -22.10 3.37 -6.80
C THR A 2 -21.32 2.11 -6.39
N LYS A 3 -21.76 0.97 -6.89
CA LYS A 3 -21.08 -0.31 -6.68
C LYS A 3 -19.64 -0.26 -7.22
N GLU A 4 -19.45 0.36 -8.37
CA GLU A 4 -18.13 0.54 -8.98
C GLU A 4 -17.18 1.37 -8.11
N GLN A 5 -17.68 2.44 -7.51
CA GLN A 5 -16.91 3.28 -6.60
C GLN A 5 -16.49 2.50 -5.35
N LYS A 6 -17.40 1.70 -4.78
CA LYS A 6 -17.10 0.85 -3.61
C LYS A 6 -16.03 -0.17 -3.93
N GLU A 7 -16.14 -0.85 -5.07
CA GLU A 7 -15.15 -1.85 -5.50
C GLU A 7 -13.78 -1.22 -5.74
N LYS A 8 -13.74 0.00 -6.26
CA LYS A 8 -12.50 0.74 -6.48
C LYS A 8 -11.77 1.01 -5.15
N VAL A 9 -12.50 1.43 -4.12
CA VAL A 9 -11.92 1.66 -2.80
C VAL A 9 -11.45 0.35 -2.17
N LYS A 10 -12.24 -0.71 -2.25
CA LYS A 10 -11.85 -2.03 -1.74
C LYS A 10 -10.57 -2.54 -2.38
N LYS A 11 -10.47 -2.38 -3.69
CA LYS A 11 -9.28 -2.79 -4.46
C LYS A 11 -8.06 -2.00 -4.02
N LEU A 12 -8.22 -0.70 -3.82
CA LEU A 12 -7.14 0.16 -3.35
C LEU A 12 -6.65 -0.26 -1.96
N LEU A 13 -7.58 -0.53 -1.03
CA LEU A 13 -7.23 -1.00 0.31
C LEU A 13 -6.52 -2.35 0.26
N SER A 14 -6.99 -3.27 -0.59
CA SER A 14 -6.37 -4.58 -0.75
C SER A 14 -4.96 -4.51 -1.33
N SER A 15 -4.65 -3.45 -2.08
CA SER A 15 -3.32 -3.26 -2.65
C SER A 15 -2.31 -2.66 -1.68
N TYR A 16 -2.75 -2.17 -0.52
CA TYR A 16 -1.90 -1.45 0.44
C TYR A 16 -0.68 -2.28 0.88
N LYS A 17 -0.91 -3.50 1.35
CA LYS A 17 0.19 -4.36 1.80
C LYS A 17 1.11 -4.79 0.65
N THR A 18 0.55 -4.96 -0.55
CA THR A 18 1.34 -5.28 -1.73
C THR A 18 2.26 -4.12 -2.10
N MET A 19 1.76 -2.89 -2.06
CA MET A 19 2.57 -1.69 -2.31
C MET A 19 3.70 -1.54 -1.29
N LYS A 20 3.44 -1.82 -0.02
CA LYS A 20 4.49 -1.79 1.02
C LYS A 20 5.57 -2.83 0.74
N ALA A 21 5.18 -4.03 0.36
CA ALA A 21 6.13 -5.09 0.01
C ALA A 21 6.94 -4.73 -1.23
N GLN A 22 6.31 -4.08 -2.22
CA GLN A 22 7.00 -3.61 -3.42
C GLN A 22 8.05 -2.56 -3.10
N ILE A 23 7.76 -1.64 -2.17
CA ILE A 23 8.72 -0.62 -1.73
C ILE A 23 9.94 -1.29 -1.09
N GLU A 24 9.74 -2.28 -0.23
CA GLU A 24 10.84 -3.02 0.39
C GLU A 24 11.69 -3.74 -0.65
N CYS A 25 11.06 -4.37 -1.65
CA CYS A 25 11.74 -5.00 -2.77
C CYS A 25 12.58 -4.00 -3.56
N ILE A 26 12.02 -2.84 -3.85
CA ILE A 26 12.72 -1.79 -4.60
C ILE A 26 13.93 -1.30 -3.81
N ASP A 27 13.80 -1.08 -2.50
CA ASP A 27 14.92 -0.67 -1.65
C ASP A 27 16.04 -1.71 -1.68
N PHE A 28 15.69 -2.98 -1.60
CA PHE A 28 16.65 -4.08 -1.68
C PHE A 28 17.35 -4.10 -3.03
N GLU A 29 16.61 -3.96 -4.13
CA GLU A 29 17.16 -3.94 -5.48
C GLU A 29 18.09 -2.74 -5.71
N ILE A 30 17.73 -1.58 -5.18
CA ILE A 30 18.58 -0.37 -5.25
C ILE A 30 19.90 -0.63 -4.53
N ASN A 31 19.86 -1.23 -3.34
CA ASN A 31 21.07 -1.54 -2.58
C ASN A 31 21.97 -2.53 -3.31
N ILE A 32 21.40 -3.56 -3.91
CA ILE A 32 22.15 -4.52 -4.72
C ILE A 32 22.83 -3.83 -5.90
N THR A 33 22.09 -2.96 -6.58
CA THR A 33 22.60 -2.22 -7.74
C THR A 33 23.75 -1.29 -7.33
N LYS A 34 23.63 -0.64 -6.16
CA LYS A 34 24.72 0.21 -5.63
C LYS A 34 25.98 -0.60 -5.34
N GLU A 35 25.83 -1.79 -4.77
CA GLU A 35 26.97 -2.69 -4.53
C GLU A 35 27.61 -3.13 -5.85
N CYS A 36 26.80 -3.41 -6.85
CA CYS A 36 27.29 -3.75 -8.19
C CYS A 36 28.11 -2.61 -8.78
N ILE A 37 27.64 -1.36 -8.65
CA ILE A 37 28.36 -0.17 -9.14
C ILE A 37 29.72 -0.05 -8.46
N GLU A 38 29.80 -0.26 -7.13
CA GLU A 38 31.06 -0.19 -6.39
C GLU A 38 32.06 -1.25 -6.93
N SER A 39 31.59 -2.46 -7.21
CA SER A 39 32.42 -3.49 -7.80
C SER A 39 32.90 -3.13 -9.20
N LEU A 40 32.05 -2.50 -10.01
CA LEU A 40 32.39 -2.10 -11.38
C LEU A 40 33.43 -0.98 -11.42
N LYS A 41 33.46 -0.10 -10.41
CA LYS A 41 34.41 1.00 -10.31
C LYS A 41 35.88 0.54 -10.25
N GLU A 42 36.09 -0.68 -9.75
CA GLU A 42 37.42 -1.26 -9.64
C GLU A 42 37.91 -1.90 -10.94
N LEU A 43 37.04 -2.02 -11.94
CA LEU A 43 37.34 -2.64 -13.22
C LEU A 43 37.54 -1.58 -14.29
N ARG A 44 38.25 -1.96 -15.39
CA ARG A 44 38.47 -1.09 -16.53
C ARG A 44 37.28 -1.15 -17.49
N ASP A 45 37.05 -0.04 -18.21
CA ASP A 45 36.09 0.04 -19.31
C ASP A 45 34.66 -0.29 -18.88
N THR A 46 34.26 0.17 -17.68
CA THR A 46 32.96 -0.11 -17.12
C THR A 46 32.06 1.13 -17.05
N GLU A 47 32.51 2.27 -17.54
CA GLU A 47 31.78 3.55 -17.40
C GLU A 47 30.37 3.50 -17.98
N SER A 48 30.18 2.85 -19.13
CA SER A 48 28.85 2.74 -19.74
C SER A 48 27.91 1.86 -18.90
N TYR A 49 28.43 0.82 -18.28
CA TYR A 49 27.66 -0.05 -17.38
C TYR A 49 27.25 0.70 -16.10
N ILE A 50 28.17 1.52 -15.57
CA ILE A 50 27.89 2.31 -14.36
C ILE A 50 26.78 3.32 -14.66
N ILE A 51 26.83 3.99 -15.79
CA ILE A 51 25.79 4.94 -16.21
C ILE A 51 24.44 4.23 -16.32
N GLU A 52 24.40 3.06 -16.95
CA GLU A 52 23.19 2.26 -17.09
C GLU A 52 22.62 1.86 -15.73
N LYS A 53 23.48 1.40 -14.80
CA LYS A 53 23.07 1.02 -13.45
C LYS A 53 22.54 2.21 -12.65
N ASN A 54 23.17 3.38 -12.78
CA ASN A 54 22.68 4.58 -12.14
C ASN A 54 21.31 4.99 -12.69
N ASN A 55 21.07 4.81 -13.97
CA ASN A 55 19.78 5.08 -14.59
C ASN A 55 18.70 4.12 -14.07
N GLU A 56 19.04 2.85 -13.85
CA GLU A 56 18.14 1.88 -13.22
C GLU A 56 17.74 2.32 -11.82
N ILE A 57 18.70 2.80 -11.03
CA ILE A 57 18.44 3.30 -9.68
C ILE A 57 17.46 4.48 -9.71
N GLU A 58 17.70 5.43 -10.59
CA GLU A 58 16.83 6.61 -10.71
C GLU A 58 15.40 6.23 -11.14
N TYR A 59 15.26 5.28 -12.05
CA TYR A 59 13.97 4.76 -12.48
C TYR A 59 13.22 4.10 -11.30
N LYS A 60 13.93 3.27 -10.54
CA LYS A 60 13.36 2.60 -9.37
C LYS A 60 12.95 3.59 -8.29
N LYS A 61 13.71 4.67 -8.09
CA LYS A 61 13.34 5.75 -7.15
C LYS A 61 12.04 6.43 -7.55
N VAL A 62 11.81 6.64 -8.85
CA VAL A 62 10.57 7.22 -9.35
C VAL A 62 9.37 6.32 -9.04
N ILE A 63 9.50 5.02 -9.29
CA ILE A 63 8.45 4.05 -9.00
C ILE A 63 8.16 4.01 -7.49
N LYS A 64 9.22 3.95 -6.68
CA LYS A 64 9.11 3.95 -5.22
C LYS A 64 8.34 5.18 -4.73
N LYS A 65 8.67 6.34 -5.25
CA LYS A 65 8.01 7.61 -4.89
C LYS A 65 6.51 7.57 -5.17
N ARG A 66 6.12 7.03 -6.32
CA ARG A 66 4.70 6.89 -6.69
C ARG A 66 3.97 5.96 -5.71
N LEU A 67 4.60 4.85 -5.33
CA LEU A 67 4.03 3.92 -4.36
C LEU A 67 3.91 4.56 -2.98
N GLU A 68 4.94 5.27 -2.54
CA GLU A 68 4.92 5.97 -1.26
C GLU A 68 3.83 7.05 -1.22
N ASP A 69 3.66 7.81 -2.30
CA ASP A 69 2.61 8.83 -2.38
C ASP A 69 1.22 8.21 -2.29
N CYS A 70 1.01 7.06 -2.92
CA CYS A 70 -0.25 6.33 -2.85
C CYS A 70 -0.52 5.85 -1.41
N ILE A 71 0.48 5.24 -0.77
CA ILE A 71 0.37 4.78 0.62
C ILE A 71 0.08 5.94 1.56
N ASN A 72 0.78 7.07 1.39
CA ASN A 72 0.55 8.25 2.22
C ASN A 72 -0.87 8.81 2.07
N SER A 73 -1.43 8.76 0.87
CA SER A 73 -2.82 9.17 0.63
C SER A 73 -3.81 8.26 1.37
N ILE A 74 -3.55 6.96 1.35
CA ILE A 74 -4.37 5.98 2.08
C ILE A 74 -4.24 6.22 3.59
N ASP A 75 -3.02 6.38 4.10
CA ASP A 75 -2.78 6.62 5.53
C ASP A 75 -3.49 7.87 6.03
N LYS A 76 -3.46 8.96 5.26
CA LYS A 76 -4.17 10.18 5.60
C LYS A 76 -5.69 9.96 5.68
N ALA A 77 -6.23 9.22 4.71
CA ALA A 77 -7.66 8.91 4.70
C ALA A 77 -8.05 8.04 5.88
N LEU A 78 -7.20 7.08 6.26
CA LEU A 78 -7.43 6.22 7.42
C LEU A 78 -7.46 7.01 8.72
N ASN A 79 -6.71 8.10 8.81
CA ASN A 79 -6.70 8.96 10.00
C ASN A 79 -8.02 9.68 10.24
N GLU A 80 -8.86 9.78 9.22
CA GLU A 80 -10.20 10.38 9.34
C GLU A 80 -11.25 9.38 9.85
N LEU A 81 -10.88 8.12 9.99
CA LEU A 81 -11.79 7.08 10.49
C LEU A 81 -11.78 7.04 12.01
N SER A 82 -12.89 6.61 12.62
CA SER A 82 -12.94 6.32 14.04
C SER A 82 -12.05 5.11 14.37
N ASP A 83 -11.75 4.89 15.64
CA ASP A 83 -10.92 3.76 16.06
C ASP A 83 -11.54 2.42 15.64
N THR A 84 -12.86 2.27 15.80
CA THR A 84 -13.57 1.06 15.39
C THR A 84 -13.53 0.86 13.89
N GLU A 85 -13.78 1.91 13.12
CA GLU A 85 -13.71 1.86 11.67
C GLU A 85 -12.33 1.50 11.16
N ARG A 86 -11.29 2.11 11.74
CA ARG A 86 -9.91 1.81 11.41
C ARG A 86 -9.57 0.34 11.73
N LYS A 87 -10.01 -0.15 12.88
CA LYS A 87 -9.77 -1.55 13.28
C LYS A 87 -10.36 -2.53 12.27
N ILE A 88 -11.56 -2.25 11.79
CA ILE A 88 -12.21 -3.09 10.77
C ILE A 88 -11.40 -3.09 9.47
N VAL A 89 -10.95 -1.94 9.02
CA VAL A 89 -10.11 -1.84 7.80
C VAL A 89 -8.81 -2.61 7.97
N GLU A 90 -8.13 -2.45 9.11
CA GLU A 90 -6.88 -3.16 9.40
C GLU A 90 -7.08 -4.67 9.34
N LEU A 91 -8.09 -5.18 10.02
CA LEU A 91 -8.37 -6.61 10.08
C LEU A 91 -8.80 -7.18 8.73
N ARG A 92 -9.56 -6.43 7.96
CA ARG A 92 -10.10 -6.95 6.69
C ARG A 92 -9.16 -6.76 5.50
N TYR A 93 -8.39 -5.68 5.46
CA TYR A 93 -7.63 -5.30 4.26
C TYR A 93 -6.13 -5.10 4.47
N LEU A 94 -5.70 -4.63 5.63
CA LEU A 94 -4.32 -4.18 5.80
C LEU A 94 -3.38 -5.23 6.41
N GLU A 95 -3.89 -6.17 7.18
CA GLU A 95 -3.06 -7.23 7.76
C GLU A 95 -2.76 -8.32 6.74
N CYS A 96 -1.65 -9.04 6.95
CA CYS A 96 -1.20 -10.12 6.08
C CYS A 96 -2.25 -11.21 5.93
N GLU A 97 -2.94 -11.55 7.02
CA GLU A 97 -4.04 -12.51 7.02
C GLU A 97 -5.36 -11.75 6.98
N LYS A 98 -6.19 -12.07 5.98
CA LYS A 98 -7.51 -11.50 5.86
C LYS A 98 -8.46 -12.18 6.83
N HIS A 99 -8.96 -11.41 7.81
CA HIS A 99 -9.92 -11.92 8.79
C HIS A 99 -11.32 -12.01 8.19
N THR A 100 -12.06 -13.04 8.61
CA THR A 100 -13.47 -13.19 8.22
C THR A 100 -14.31 -12.15 8.97
N TRP A 101 -15.51 -11.89 8.47
CA TRP A 101 -16.43 -10.97 9.14
C TRP A 101 -16.83 -11.45 10.54
N ASN A 102 -16.88 -12.78 10.75
CA ASN A 102 -17.15 -13.33 12.07
C ASN A 102 -16.02 -13.07 13.07
N GLU A 103 -14.76 -13.18 12.61
CA GLU A 103 -13.60 -12.86 13.43
C GLU A 103 -13.56 -11.36 13.78
N ILE A 104 -13.86 -10.51 12.80
CA ILE A 104 -13.92 -9.06 12.99
C ILE A 104 -15.02 -8.72 14.00
N SER A 105 -16.19 -9.31 13.84
CA SER A 105 -17.32 -9.15 14.76
C SER A 105 -16.94 -9.42 16.21
N SER A 106 -16.21 -10.51 16.44
CA SER A 106 -15.75 -10.88 17.77
C SER A 106 -14.83 -9.83 18.39
N ARG A 107 -14.03 -9.18 17.58
CA ARG A 107 -13.03 -8.21 18.07
C ARG A 107 -13.58 -6.81 18.28
N VAL A 108 -14.55 -6.40 17.48
CA VAL A 108 -15.09 -5.02 17.56
C VAL A 108 -16.42 -4.92 18.33
N GLY A 109 -17.06 -6.05 18.62
CA GLY A 109 -18.28 -6.07 19.44
C GLY A 109 -19.58 -5.76 18.71
N TYR A 110 -19.58 -5.74 17.36
CA TYR A 110 -20.79 -5.60 16.55
C TYR A 110 -21.05 -6.88 15.77
N SER A 111 -22.30 -7.10 15.33
CA SER A 111 -22.61 -8.29 14.55
C SER A 111 -21.87 -8.29 13.22
N SER A 112 -21.64 -9.49 12.69
CA SER A 112 -20.99 -9.69 11.39
C SER A 112 -21.72 -8.96 10.27
N ASP A 113 -23.05 -9.05 10.22
CA ASP A 113 -23.85 -8.36 9.20
C ASP A 113 -23.79 -6.85 9.33
N TYR A 114 -23.82 -6.34 10.57
CA TYR A 114 -23.71 -4.90 10.81
C TYR A 114 -22.35 -4.37 10.36
N CYS A 115 -21.27 -5.08 10.68
CA CYS A 115 -19.92 -4.70 10.26
C CYS A 115 -19.81 -4.67 8.74
N ARG A 116 -20.27 -5.73 8.09
CA ARG A 116 -20.14 -5.89 6.63
C ARG A 116 -21.02 -4.93 5.84
N LYS A 117 -22.25 -4.73 6.27
CA LYS A 117 -23.25 -3.96 5.52
C LYS A 117 -23.27 -2.48 5.89
N GLU A 118 -23.30 -2.17 7.18
CA GLU A 118 -23.49 -0.80 7.65
C GLU A 118 -22.18 -0.06 7.89
N ILE A 119 -21.29 -0.63 8.70
CA ILE A 119 -20.04 0.05 9.06
C ILE A 119 -19.12 0.14 7.85
N LEU A 120 -18.97 -0.94 7.08
CA LEU A 120 -18.14 -0.95 5.89
C LEU A 120 -18.63 0.08 4.86
N ASP A 121 -19.93 0.20 4.67
CA ASP A 121 -20.49 1.18 3.75
C ASP A 121 -20.10 2.61 4.15
N ARG A 122 -20.18 2.94 5.43
CA ARG A 122 -19.75 4.24 5.96
C ARG A 122 -18.25 4.47 5.75
N ILE A 123 -17.44 3.44 6.00
CA ILE A 123 -15.99 3.49 5.81
C ILE A 123 -15.68 3.80 4.35
N LEU A 124 -16.27 3.05 3.43
CA LEU A 124 -16.01 3.21 1.99
C LEU A 124 -16.39 4.61 1.50
N LYS A 125 -17.48 5.16 1.99
CA LYS A 125 -17.89 6.54 1.65
C LYS A 125 -16.88 7.57 2.13
N LYS A 126 -16.40 7.44 3.37
CA LYS A 126 -15.39 8.35 3.91
C LYS A 126 -14.08 8.26 3.14
N LEU A 127 -13.63 7.03 2.86
CA LEU A 127 -12.38 6.82 2.14
C LEU A 127 -12.47 7.30 0.69
N TYR A 128 -13.57 7.05 0.02
CA TYR A 128 -13.77 7.54 -1.34
C TYR A 128 -13.65 9.06 -1.41
N LYS A 129 -14.30 9.75 -0.47
CA LYS A 129 -14.26 11.21 -0.39
C LYS A 129 -12.84 11.73 -0.16
N ASN A 130 -12.07 11.07 0.70
CA ASN A 130 -10.75 11.55 1.12
C ASN A 130 -9.60 11.12 0.21
N ILE A 131 -9.73 9.99 -0.48
CA ILE A 131 -8.67 9.47 -1.36
C ILE A 131 -8.87 9.93 -2.81
N ILE A 132 -10.10 9.82 -3.31
CA ILE A 132 -10.38 9.98 -4.73
C ILE A 132 -10.81 11.41 -5.07
N ASN A 133 -11.39 12.08 -4.13
CA ASN A 133 -11.70 13.50 -4.23
C ASN A 133 -10.67 14.33 -3.46
#